data_c01195dd97aa31978771052474f3c07e
#
_entry.id   c01195dd97aa31978771052474f3c07e
#
_cell.length_a   1.000
_cell.length_b   1.000
_cell.length_c   1.000
_cell.angle_alpha   90.00
_cell.angle_beta   90.00
_cell.angle_gamma   90.00
#
_symmetry.space_group_name_H-M   'P 1'
#
loop_
_entity.id
_entity.type
_entity.pdbx_description
1 polymer ?
#
loop_
_entity_poly.entity_id
_entity_poly.type
_entity_poly.pdbx_seq_one_letter_code
_entity_poly.pdbx_strand_id
1 'polypeptide(L)'
;MHIVIISTPIGFLGSGKGGGVELTLNSLVTGLLAIGHRVDVVAPQNSKLLKAGKKATLYFVEGKEQKSWQHQDYYSSVSIPNNSLLSGMIEKAISIGKKADIILNFAYDWLPIWMTLNLNIPIAHLISMGSESFVISNLISHVYSKFPYNFAFHSKIQASDYYFIKNPIVIGNGFELGNYTFQDCKNGPLGWVGRIAPEKGLEDAAYVANVLGEKLNVWGIVENKSYALKVEKLCSPGTVSYTHL
;
A
#
# COMPACT_ATOMS: atom_id res chain seq x y z
N MET A 1 6.64 1.79 -23.42
CA MET A 1 5.54 0.85 -23.11
C MET A 1 4.30 1.62 -22.69
N HIS A 2 3.13 1.02 -22.90
CA HIS A 2 1.88 1.46 -22.32
C HIS A 2 1.54 0.56 -21.12
N ILE A 3 1.48 1.14 -19.93
CA ILE A 3 1.33 0.44 -18.66
C ILE A 3 0.01 0.86 -18.02
N VAL A 4 -0.83 -0.11 -17.67
CA VAL A 4 -2.05 0.12 -16.89
C VAL A 4 -1.78 -0.27 -15.45
N ILE A 5 -2.06 0.60 -14.50
CA ILE A 5 -1.87 0.36 -13.06
C ILE A 5 -3.24 0.23 -12.39
N ILE A 6 -3.45 -0.86 -11.65
CA ILE A 6 -4.59 -1.01 -10.75
C ILE A 6 -4.12 -0.58 -9.35
N SER A 7 -4.73 0.48 -8.81
CA SER A 7 -4.42 0.94 -7.45
C SER A 7 -5.04 0.03 -6.39
N THR A 8 -4.81 0.36 -5.11
CA THR A 8 -5.52 -0.28 -4.00
C THR A 8 -7.02 0.05 -4.05
N PRO A 9 -7.92 -0.91 -3.76
CA PRO A 9 -9.35 -0.67 -3.60
C PRO A 9 -9.72 -0.16 -2.20
N ILE A 10 -8.73 0.11 -1.34
CA ILE A 10 -8.90 0.60 0.03
C ILE A 10 -8.61 2.09 0.06
N GLY A 11 -9.66 2.90 0.14
CA GLY A 11 -9.58 4.34 0.04
C GLY A 11 -9.19 4.82 -1.37
N PHE A 12 -9.35 6.10 -1.62
CA PHE A 12 -8.88 6.74 -2.86
C PHE A 12 -7.43 7.22 -2.70
N LEU A 13 -6.67 7.31 -3.78
CA LEU A 13 -5.30 7.84 -3.76
C LEU A 13 -5.30 9.29 -3.25
N GLY A 14 -4.53 9.55 -2.21
CA GLY A 14 -4.51 10.81 -1.48
C GLY A 14 -5.43 10.84 -0.25
N SER A 15 -6.10 9.73 0.08
CA SER A 15 -6.90 9.59 1.31
C SER A 15 -6.06 9.31 2.55
N GLY A 16 -4.85 8.77 2.37
CA GLY A 16 -4.02 8.23 3.44
C GLY A 16 -4.44 6.85 3.94
N LYS A 17 -5.62 6.33 3.57
CA LYS A 17 -6.10 5.01 3.99
C LYS A 17 -5.22 3.87 3.45
N GLY A 18 -4.72 4.01 2.22
CA GLY A 18 -3.80 3.06 1.60
C GLY A 18 -2.38 3.11 2.18
N GLY A 19 -2.08 4.10 3.02
CA GLY A 19 -0.78 4.26 3.67
C GLY A 19 0.38 4.34 2.68
N GLY A 20 1.47 3.62 2.95
CA GLY A 20 2.69 3.63 2.12
C GLY A 20 2.48 3.19 0.67
N VAL A 21 1.44 2.40 0.39
CA VAL A 21 1.13 1.95 -0.99
C VAL A 21 0.79 3.14 -1.89
N GLU A 22 0.07 4.16 -1.38
CA GLU A 22 -0.27 5.35 -2.15
C GLU A 22 0.99 6.13 -2.57
N LEU A 23 1.95 6.28 -1.66
CA LEU A 23 3.22 6.95 -1.93
C LEU A 23 4.08 6.15 -2.92
N THR A 24 4.18 4.83 -2.73
CA THR A 24 4.89 3.93 -3.64
C THR A 24 4.32 4.01 -5.05
N LEU A 25 2.99 3.98 -5.20
CA LEU A 25 2.33 4.09 -6.49
C LEU A 25 2.60 5.44 -7.16
N ASN A 26 2.51 6.54 -6.41
CA ASN A 26 2.83 7.88 -6.95
C ASN A 26 4.27 7.96 -7.44
N SER A 27 5.23 7.45 -6.66
CA SER A 27 6.66 7.46 -7.03
C SER A 27 6.93 6.60 -8.27
N LEU A 28 6.28 5.41 -8.34
CA LEU A 28 6.40 4.54 -9.51
C LEU A 28 5.81 5.19 -10.77
N VAL A 29 4.62 5.76 -10.69
CA VAL A 29 3.98 6.49 -11.81
C VAL A 29 4.89 7.60 -12.31
N THR A 30 5.44 8.40 -11.39
CA THR A 30 6.36 9.48 -11.73
C THR A 30 7.61 8.96 -12.43
N GLY A 31 8.23 7.91 -11.90
CA GLY A 31 9.42 7.30 -12.49
C GLY A 31 9.17 6.72 -13.88
N LEU A 32 8.06 6.00 -14.06
CA LEU A 32 7.68 5.42 -15.36
C LEU A 32 7.44 6.51 -16.43
N LEU A 33 6.76 7.60 -16.07
CA LEU A 33 6.56 8.74 -16.95
C LEU A 33 7.87 9.43 -17.31
N ALA A 34 8.79 9.57 -16.34
CA ALA A 34 10.09 10.21 -16.55
C ALA A 34 10.98 9.47 -17.55
N ILE A 35 10.87 8.14 -17.60
CA ILE A 35 11.59 7.29 -18.58
C ILE A 35 10.79 7.04 -19.87
N GLY A 36 9.72 7.82 -20.10
CA GLY A 36 9.00 7.86 -21.37
C GLY A 36 7.93 6.80 -21.57
N HIS A 37 7.44 6.16 -20.51
CA HIS A 37 6.31 5.24 -20.61
C HIS A 37 4.97 6.00 -20.58
N ARG A 38 3.98 5.47 -21.29
CA ARG A 38 2.59 5.88 -21.12
C ARG A 38 2.01 5.12 -19.91
N VAL A 39 1.38 5.86 -18.99
CA VAL A 39 0.81 5.29 -17.77
C VAL A 39 -0.65 5.68 -17.66
N ASP A 40 -1.52 4.68 -17.55
CA ASP A 40 -2.92 4.80 -17.23
C ASP A 40 -3.15 4.18 -15.84
N VAL A 41 -3.87 4.86 -14.96
CA VAL A 41 -4.12 4.41 -13.58
C VAL A 41 -5.62 4.23 -13.37
N VAL A 42 -6.03 3.03 -12.97
CA VAL A 42 -7.40 2.73 -12.54
C VAL A 42 -7.46 2.84 -11.03
N ALA A 43 -8.32 3.70 -10.52
CA ALA A 43 -8.38 4.05 -9.11
C ALA A 43 -9.82 4.37 -8.66
N PRO A 44 -10.10 4.30 -7.35
CA PRO A 44 -11.37 4.74 -6.79
C PRO A 44 -11.69 6.19 -7.14
N GLN A 45 -12.96 6.53 -7.17
CA GLN A 45 -13.44 7.91 -7.34
C GLN A 45 -12.76 8.86 -6.33
N ASN A 46 -12.53 10.11 -6.74
CA ASN A 46 -11.82 11.15 -5.99
C ASN A 46 -10.29 10.96 -5.83
N SER A 47 -9.71 9.92 -6.42
CA SER A 47 -8.26 9.70 -6.41
C SER A 47 -7.50 10.85 -7.06
N LYS A 48 -6.33 11.17 -6.51
CA LYS A 48 -5.44 12.23 -7.02
C LYS A 48 -4.01 11.71 -7.03
N LEU A 49 -3.28 11.99 -8.10
CA LEU A 49 -1.84 11.79 -8.15
C LEU A 49 -1.10 13.07 -7.78
N LEU A 50 0.08 12.94 -7.20
CA LEU A 50 0.98 14.06 -6.91
C LEU A 50 1.44 14.75 -8.21
N LYS A 51 2.00 15.97 -8.11
CA LYS A 51 2.27 16.87 -9.26
C LYS A 51 2.94 16.19 -10.46
N ALA A 52 3.97 15.39 -10.23
CA ALA A 52 4.71 14.74 -11.31
C ALA A 52 3.90 13.63 -12.00
N GLY A 53 3.04 12.92 -11.26
CA GLY A 53 2.16 11.88 -11.80
C GLY A 53 0.95 12.41 -12.58
N LYS A 54 0.69 13.72 -12.58
CA LYS A 54 -0.47 14.33 -13.28
C LYS A 54 -0.51 14.12 -14.79
N LYS A 55 0.59 13.69 -15.41
CA LYS A 55 0.66 13.32 -16.83
C LYS A 55 0.10 11.93 -17.11
N ALA A 56 -0.12 11.10 -16.07
CA ALA A 56 -0.83 9.84 -16.24
C ALA A 56 -2.32 10.07 -16.43
N THR A 57 -2.98 9.18 -17.17
CA THR A 57 -4.44 9.21 -17.30
C THR A 57 -5.06 8.47 -16.12
N LEU A 58 -5.95 9.14 -15.37
CA LEU A 58 -6.72 8.54 -14.30
C LEU A 58 -8.08 8.08 -14.80
N TYR A 59 -8.41 6.82 -14.56
CA TYR A 59 -9.72 6.23 -14.78
C TYR A 59 -10.38 5.94 -13.45
N PHE A 60 -11.44 6.65 -13.15
CA PHE A 60 -12.16 6.51 -11.88
C PHE A 60 -13.19 5.41 -11.94
N VAL A 61 -13.32 4.70 -10.83
CA VAL A 61 -14.33 3.66 -10.62
C VAL A 61 -15.05 3.95 -9.32
N GLU A 62 -16.37 3.84 -9.36
CA GLU A 62 -17.25 3.91 -8.19
C GLU A 62 -17.64 2.51 -7.74
N GLY A 63 -17.86 2.35 -6.45
CA GLY A 63 -18.29 1.08 -5.90
C GLY A 63 -18.04 1.00 -4.40
N LYS A 64 -18.44 -0.13 -3.83
CA LYS A 64 -18.24 -0.40 -2.41
C LYS A 64 -16.84 -0.96 -2.17
N GLU A 65 -16.11 -0.32 -1.25
CA GLU A 65 -14.75 -0.72 -0.87
C GLU A 65 -14.73 -2.14 -0.28
N GLN A 66 -13.65 -2.88 -0.55
CA GLN A 66 -13.32 -4.11 0.14
C GLN A 66 -12.84 -3.79 1.57
N LYS A 67 -13.01 -4.75 2.49
CA LYS A 67 -12.32 -4.65 3.78
C LYS A 67 -10.83 -4.94 3.57
N SER A 68 -9.97 -4.14 4.19
CA SER A 68 -8.54 -4.43 4.20
C SER A 68 -8.27 -5.78 4.86
N TRP A 69 -7.40 -6.58 4.26
CA TRP A 69 -6.98 -7.87 4.84
C TRP A 69 -6.24 -7.70 6.17
N GLN A 70 -5.62 -6.54 6.42
CA GLN A 70 -4.99 -6.20 7.72
C GLN A 70 -5.99 -6.11 8.88
N HIS A 71 -7.29 -5.93 8.57
CA HIS A 71 -8.36 -5.79 9.56
C HIS A 71 -9.30 -7.00 9.59
N GLN A 72 -8.83 -8.13 9.07
CA GLN A 72 -9.57 -9.39 9.04
C GLN A 72 -8.76 -10.48 9.73
N ASP A 73 -9.44 -11.49 10.26
CA ASP A 73 -8.76 -12.66 10.80
C ASP A 73 -8.06 -13.42 9.68
N TYR A 74 -6.92 -14.04 9.99
CA TYR A 74 -6.10 -14.77 9.03
C TYR A 74 -6.89 -15.80 8.19
N TYR A 75 -7.88 -16.46 8.79
CA TYR A 75 -8.74 -17.45 8.15
C TYR A 75 -10.06 -16.89 7.61
N SER A 76 -10.22 -15.57 7.55
CA SER A 76 -11.43 -14.97 6.99
C SER A 76 -11.64 -15.40 5.55
N SER A 77 -12.91 -15.67 5.21
CA SER A 77 -13.30 -15.99 3.85
C SER A 77 -13.36 -14.72 2.97
N VAL A 78 -13.23 -14.93 1.66
CA VAL A 78 -13.44 -13.85 0.69
C VAL A 78 -14.91 -13.40 0.73
N SER A 79 -15.12 -12.12 0.85
CA SER A 79 -16.44 -11.48 0.76
C SER A 79 -16.47 -10.49 -0.38
N ILE A 80 -17.43 -10.59 -1.26
CA ILE A 80 -17.61 -9.70 -2.41
C ILE A 80 -18.79 -8.79 -2.12
N PRO A 81 -18.59 -7.49 -1.92
CA PRO A 81 -19.69 -6.55 -1.74
C PRO A 81 -20.57 -6.45 -3.00
N ASN A 82 -21.87 -6.22 -2.82
CA ASN A 82 -22.70 -5.77 -3.92
C ASN A 82 -22.13 -4.46 -4.49
N ASN A 83 -22.06 -4.33 -5.80
CA ASN A 83 -21.41 -3.20 -6.47
C ASN A 83 -19.94 -3.04 -6.04
N SER A 84 -19.18 -4.13 -6.11
CA SER A 84 -17.77 -4.17 -5.67
C SER A 84 -16.90 -3.21 -6.47
N LEU A 85 -16.23 -2.29 -5.76
CA LEU A 85 -15.24 -1.39 -6.34
C LEU A 85 -14.10 -2.15 -7.02
N LEU A 86 -13.58 -3.21 -6.38
CA LEU A 86 -12.50 -4.04 -6.93
C LEU A 86 -12.90 -4.67 -8.26
N SER A 87 -14.11 -5.23 -8.35
CA SER A 87 -14.58 -5.84 -9.60
C SER A 87 -14.66 -4.82 -10.72
N GLY A 88 -15.19 -3.62 -10.45
CA GLY A 88 -15.25 -2.54 -11.43
C GLY A 88 -13.85 -2.04 -11.85
N MET A 89 -12.90 -1.98 -10.92
CA MET A 89 -11.51 -1.62 -11.22
C MET A 89 -10.84 -2.65 -12.14
N ILE A 90 -11.05 -3.93 -11.89
CA ILE A 90 -10.51 -5.01 -12.72
C ILE A 90 -11.14 -4.97 -14.12
N GLU A 91 -12.45 -4.85 -14.22
CA GLU A 91 -13.14 -4.73 -15.52
C GLU A 91 -12.61 -3.54 -16.33
N LYS A 92 -12.46 -2.37 -15.69
CA LYS A 92 -11.90 -1.18 -16.30
C LYS A 92 -10.47 -1.40 -16.77
N ALA A 93 -9.62 -2.00 -15.92
CA ALA A 93 -8.23 -2.28 -16.24
C ALA A 93 -8.10 -3.26 -17.41
N ILE A 94 -8.91 -4.30 -17.48
CA ILE A 94 -8.95 -5.24 -18.60
C ILE A 94 -9.38 -4.52 -19.89
N SER A 95 -10.41 -3.68 -19.84
CA SER A 95 -10.89 -2.93 -20.99
C SER A 95 -9.81 -2.04 -21.60
N ILE A 96 -9.06 -1.30 -20.77
CA ILE A 96 -7.94 -0.46 -21.17
C ILE A 96 -6.74 -1.31 -21.59
N GLY A 97 -6.48 -2.36 -20.83
CA GLY A 97 -5.34 -3.26 -20.96
C GLY A 97 -5.26 -4.00 -22.30
N LYS A 98 -6.38 -4.14 -23.03
CA LYS A 98 -6.39 -4.70 -24.40
C LYS A 98 -5.45 -3.99 -25.37
N LYS A 99 -5.09 -2.74 -25.07
CA LYS A 99 -4.17 -1.90 -25.88
C LYS A 99 -2.87 -1.57 -25.12
N ALA A 100 -2.67 -2.16 -23.97
CA ALA A 100 -1.49 -1.95 -23.15
C ALA A 100 -0.50 -3.11 -23.28
N ASP A 101 0.74 -2.86 -22.91
CA ASP A 101 1.78 -3.89 -22.90
C ASP A 101 1.71 -4.75 -21.64
N ILE A 102 1.27 -4.16 -20.50
CA ILE A 102 1.19 -4.83 -19.20
C ILE A 102 0.20 -4.15 -18.26
N ILE A 103 -0.40 -4.93 -17.38
CA ILE A 103 -1.14 -4.46 -16.20
C ILE A 103 -0.25 -4.64 -14.97
N LEU A 104 -0.05 -3.60 -14.16
CA LEU A 104 0.58 -3.65 -12.85
C LEU A 104 -0.49 -3.58 -11.77
N ASN A 105 -0.58 -4.60 -10.94
CA ASN A 105 -1.56 -4.68 -9.86
C ASN A 105 -0.96 -4.36 -8.50
N PHE A 106 -1.54 -3.37 -7.81
CA PHE A 106 -1.24 -3.00 -6.43
C PHE A 106 -2.32 -3.44 -5.42
N ALA A 107 -3.44 -3.97 -5.92
CA ALA A 107 -4.47 -4.47 -5.04
C ALA A 107 -4.04 -5.82 -4.44
N TYR A 108 -3.80 -5.86 -3.13
CA TYR A 108 -3.61 -7.10 -2.41
C TYR A 108 -4.99 -7.73 -2.14
N ASP A 109 -5.50 -8.43 -3.15
CA ASP A 109 -6.80 -9.08 -3.08
C ASP A 109 -6.86 -10.28 -4.05
N TRP A 110 -7.85 -11.15 -3.85
CA TRP A 110 -7.99 -12.41 -4.57
C TRP A 110 -8.24 -12.23 -6.07
N LEU A 111 -9.09 -11.29 -6.47
CA LEU A 111 -9.59 -11.19 -7.84
C LEU A 111 -8.49 -10.91 -8.88
N PRO A 112 -7.62 -9.89 -8.74
CA PRO A 112 -6.57 -9.65 -9.72
C PRO A 112 -5.56 -10.81 -9.80
N ILE A 113 -5.27 -11.47 -8.68
CA ILE A 113 -4.37 -12.62 -8.62
C ILE A 113 -4.99 -13.80 -9.36
N TRP A 114 -6.27 -14.12 -9.09
CA TRP A 114 -6.99 -15.18 -9.79
C TRP A 114 -7.09 -14.95 -11.30
N MET A 115 -7.32 -13.70 -11.71
CA MET A 115 -7.44 -13.34 -13.12
C MET A 115 -6.16 -13.62 -13.93
N THR A 116 -4.99 -13.68 -13.30
CA THR A 116 -3.73 -14.04 -13.96
C THR A 116 -3.81 -15.38 -14.70
N LEU A 117 -4.62 -16.30 -14.20
CA LEU A 117 -4.80 -17.63 -14.80
C LEU A 117 -5.54 -17.60 -16.15
N ASN A 118 -6.31 -16.55 -16.41
CA ASN A 118 -7.29 -16.51 -17.50
C ASN A 118 -7.15 -15.28 -18.40
N LEU A 119 -6.27 -14.33 -18.07
CA LEU A 119 -6.05 -13.15 -18.88
C LEU A 119 -5.04 -13.41 -19.99
N ASN A 120 -5.36 -12.96 -21.20
CA ASN A 120 -4.43 -12.91 -22.33
C ASN A 120 -3.53 -11.65 -22.29
N ILE A 121 -3.70 -10.80 -21.29
CA ILE A 121 -2.92 -9.57 -21.10
C ILE A 121 -1.91 -9.86 -19.99
N PRO A 122 -0.62 -9.56 -20.19
CA PRO A 122 0.37 -9.71 -19.12
C PRO A 122 -0.03 -8.89 -17.89
N ILE A 123 -0.03 -9.53 -16.73
CA ILE A 123 -0.28 -8.87 -15.44
C ILE A 123 0.86 -9.17 -14.49
N ALA A 124 1.38 -8.17 -13.81
CA ALA A 124 2.35 -8.31 -12.74
C ALA A 124 1.78 -7.76 -11.43
N HIS A 125 2.08 -8.45 -10.34
CA HIS A 125 1.60 -8.11 -8.99
C HIS A 125 2.75 -7.57 -8.16
N LEU A 126 2.60 -6.34 -7.65
CA LEU A 126 3.47 -5.85 -6.60
C LEU A 126 2.81 -6.16 -5.25
N ILE A 127 3.33 -7.18 -4.60
CA ILE A 127 2.82 -7.60 -3.28
C ILE A 127 3.40 -6.65 -2.23
N SER A 128 2.52 -5.89 -1.59
CA SER A 128 2.88 -4.85 -0.60
C SER A 128 2.62 -5.27 0.85
N MET A 129 2.08 -6.47 1.07
CA MET A 129 1.77 -7.01 2.40
C MET A 129 2.50 -8.31 2.64
N GLY A 130 2.67 -8.68 3.91
CA GLY A 130 3.06 -10.02 4.31
C GLY A 130 1.93 -11.03 4.08
N SER A 131 2.10 -12.25 4.59
CA SER A 131 1.08 -13.31 4.51
C SER A 131 -0.03 -13.08 5.54
N GLU A 132 -0.83 -12.02 5.34
CA GLU A 132 -1.88 -11.57 6.26
C GLU A 132 -3.19 -12.36 6.13
N SER A 133 -3.33 -13.20 5.10
CA SER A 133 -4.54 -13.98 4.83
C SER A 133 -4.20 -15.35 4.27
N PHE A 134 -4.75 -16.39 4.89
CA PHE A 134 -4.62 -17.77 4.42
C PHE A 134 -5.14 -17.94 2.99
N VAL A 135 -6.30 -17.37 2.69
CA VAL A 135 -6.92 -17.48 1.36
C VAL A 135 -6.06 -16.82 0.28
N ILE A 136 -5.57 -15.60 0.55
CA ILE A 136 -4.73 -14.86 -0.39
C ILE A 136 -3.38 -15.56 -0.56
N SER A 137 -2.76 -16.03 0.52
CA SER A 137 -1.48 -16.74 0.47
C SER A 137 -1.56 -18.04 -0.32
N ASN A 138 -2.62 -18.83 -0.13
CA ASN A 138 -2.86 -20.04 -0.91
C ASN A 138 -3.08 -19.73 -2.39
N LEU A 139 -3.82 -18.67 -2.70
CA LEU A 139 -4.04 -18.25 -4.07
C LEU A 139 -2.74 -17.77 -4.72
N ILE A 140 -1.94 -16.97 -4.03
CA ILE A 140 -0.60 -16.58 -4.49
C ILE A 140 0.24 -17.82 -4.77
N SER A 141 0.27 -18.80 -3.85
CA SER A 141 0.99 -20.06 -4.03
C SER A 141 0.56 -20.78 -5.31
N HIS A 142 -0.75 -20.91 -5.52
CA HIS A 142 -1.29 -21.58 -6.69
C HIS A 142 -0.91 -20.87 -8.00
N VAL A 143 -1.04 -19.54 -8.06
CA VAL A 143 -0.71 -18.76 -9.26
C VAL A 143 0.80 -18.67 -9.46
N TYR A 144 1.57 -18.48 -8.39
CA TYR A 144 3.03 -18.41 -8.43
C TYR A 144 3.66 -19.70 -8.99
N SER A 145 3.10 -20.86 -8.67
CA SER A 145 3.61 -22.13 -9.19
C SER A 145 3.58 -22.22 -10.72
N LYS A 146 2.72 -21.45 -11.38
CA LYS A 146 2.57 -21.41 -12.84
C LYS A 146 3.21 -20.15 -13.45
N PHE A 147 3.17 -19.03 -12.73
CA PHE A 147 3.59 -17.71 -13.20
C PHE A 147 4.50 -17.01 -12.18
N PRO A 148 5.68 -17.57 -11.85
CA PRO A 148 6.53 -17.02 -10.80
C PRO A 148 7.05 -15.62 -11.11
N TYR A 149 7.25 -15.30 -12.39
CA TYR A 149 7.75 -14.00 -12.82
C TYR A 149 6.71 -12.87 -12.80
N ASN A 150 5.47 -13.20 -12.48
CA ASN A 150 4.39 -12.19 -12.38
C ASN A 150 4.29 -11.56 -10.99
N PHE A 151 5.14 -11.98 -10.04
CA PHE A 151 5.10 -11.49 -8.66
C PHE A 151 6.40 -10.79 -8.27
N ALA A 152 6.29 -9.59 -7.75
CA ALA A 152 7.40 -8.83 -7.20
C ALA A 152 7.09 -8.38 -5.76
N PHE A 153 8.15 -8.22 -4.97
CA PHE A 153 8.10 -7.90 -3.54
C PHE A 153 8.98 -6.69 -3.25
N HIS A 154 8.70 -5.99 -2.16
CA HIS A 154 9.50 -4.85 -1.73
C HIS A 154 10.82 -5.26 -1.06
N SER A 155 10.84 -6.40 -0.35
CA SER A 155 12.05 -6.91 0.30
C SER A 155 12.09 -8.43 0.36
N LYS A 156 13.29 -8.99 0.59
CA LYS A 156 13.46 -10.43 0.82
C LYS A 156 12.76 -10.88 2.10
N ILE A 157 12.77 -10.04 3.14
CA ILE A 157 12.11 -10.34 4.42
C ILE A 157 10.60 -10.47 4.21
N GLN A 158 9.97 -9.51 3.54
CA GLN A 158 8.55 -9.58 3.21
C GLN A 158 8.21 -10.82 2.35
N ALA A 159 9.02 -11.12 1.34
CA ALA A 159 8.82 -12.31 0.51
C ALA A 159 8.95 -13.62 1.31
N SER A 160 9.74 -13.65 2.38
CA SER A 160 9.93 -14.84 3.22
C SER A 160 8.70 -15.22 4.05
N ASP A 161 7.73 -14.30 4.22
CA ASP A 161 6.42 -14.60 4.82
C ASP A 161 5.63 -15.61 3.98
N TYR A 162 5.98 -15.72 2.69
CA TYR A 162 5.42 -16.69 1.75
C TYR A 162 6.39 -17.87 1.60
N TYR A 163 6.31 -18.86 2.47
CA TYR A 163 7.25 -20.00 2.58
C TYR A 163 7.52 -20.77 1.28
N PHE A 164 6.60 -20.69 0.33
CA PHE A 164 6.73 -21.36 -0.99
C PHE A 164 7.58 -20.57 -1.99
N ILE A 165 7.90 -19.29 -1.73
CA ILE A 165 8.69 -18.45 -2.62
C ILE A 165 10.17 -18.65 -2.33
N LYS A 166 10.89 -19.28 -3.26
CA LYS A 166 12.33 -19.58 -3.11
C LYS A 166 13.23 -18.46 -3.64
N ASN A 167 12.89 -17.93 -4.81
CA ASN A 167 13.67 -16.91 -5.51
C ASN A 167 12.79 -15.69 -5.82
N PRO A 168 12.54 -14.82 -4.83
CA PRO A 168 11.68 -13.67 -5.03
C PRO A 168 12.28 -12.63 -5.96
N ILE A 169 11.48 -12.05 -6.84
CA ILE A 169 11.82 -10.82 -7.52
C ILE A 169 11.63 -9.68 -6.52
N VAL A 170 12.72 -9.02 -6.16
CA VAL A 170 12.69 -7.90 -5.20
C VAL A 170 13.01 -6.61 -5.94
N ILE A 171 12.09 -5.66 -5.90
CA ILE A 171 12.25 -4.36 -6.57
C ILE A 171 12.62 -3.22 -5.62
N GLY A 172 12.57 -3.46 -4.30
CA GLY A 172 12.82 -2.43 -3.29
C GLY A 172 11.69 -1.41 -3.16
N ASN A 173 12.01 -0.31 -2.49
CA ASN A 173 11.13 0.87 -2.37
C ASN A 173 11.83 2.07 -3.03
N GLY A 174 11.07 2.84 -3.80
CA GLY A 174 11.54 4.08 -4.43
C GLY A 174 10.80 5.29 -3.86
N PHE A 175 11.53 6.37 -3.60
CA PHE A 175 10.99 7.64 -3.12
C PHE A 175 11.57 8.79 -3.94
N GLU A 176 10.80 9.84 -4.12
CA GLU A 176 11.27 11.09 -4.71
C GLU A 176 12.02 11.89 -3.65
N LEU A 177 13.33 11.62 -3.51
CA LEU A 177 14.17 12.26 -2.49
C LEU A 177 14.21 13.78 -2.60
N GLY A 178 13.99 14.35 -3.78
CA GLY A 178 13.90 15.80 -3.98
C GLY A 178 12.75 16.49 -3.21
N ASN A 179 11.78 15.71 -2.72
CA ASN A 179 10.69 16.23 -1.88
C ASN A 179 11.09 16.33 -0.39
N TYR A 180 12.29 15.86 -0.02
CA TYR A 180 12.76 15.83 1.35
C TYR A 180 14.03 16.64 1.48
N THR A 181 14.05 17.57 2.44
CA THR A 181 15.27 18.32 2.78
C THR A 181 16.03 17.54 3.84
N PHE A 182 17.25 17.09 3.49
CA PHE A 182 18.12 16.44 4.46
C PHE A 182 18.60 17.47 5.49
N GLN A 183 18.50 17.12 6.76
CA GLN A 183 19.07 17.86 7.88
C GLN A 183 19.83 16.90 8.78
N ASP A 184 21.08 17.24 9.11
CA ASP A 184 21.92 16.48 10.02
C ASP A 184 21.90 17.02 11.46
N CYS A 185 21.14 18.11 11.68
CA CYS A 185 20.97 18.71 13.00
C CYS A 185 20.17 17.77 13.91
N LYS A 186 20.79 17.38 15.03
CA LYS A 186 20.18 16.54 16.05
C LYS A 186 19.43 17.34 17.14
N ASN A 187 19.04 18.56 16.85
CA ASN A 187 18.40 19.46 17.79
C ASN A 187 16.89 19.40 17.61
N GLY A 188 16.19 18.86 18.58
CA GLY A 188 14.74 18.82 18.56
C GLY A 188 14.16 17.61 19.29
N PRO A 189 12.84 17.57 19.47
CA PRO A 189 12.15 16.45 20.08
C PRO A 189 12.29 15.17 19.24
N LEU A 190 12.06 14.02 19.89
CA LEU A 190 11.96 12.75 19.20
C LEU A 190 10.79 12.78 18.21
N GLY A 191 10.93 12.10 17.09
CA GLY A 191 9.91 12.02 16.05
C GLY A 191 9.43 10.59 15.81
N TRP A 192 8.11 10.42 15.67
CA TRP A 192 7.51 9.17 15.23
C TRP A 192 6.49 9.44 14.12
N VAL A 193 6.51 8.64 13.06
CA VAL A 193 5.63 8.79 11.90
C VAL A 193 4.97 7.47 11.57
N GLY A 194 3.64 7.44 11.52
CA GLY A 194 2.90 6.23 11.15
C GLY A 194 1.41 6.31 11.46
N ARG A 195 0.65 5.31 11.02
CA ARG A 195 -0.75 5.15 11.48
C ARG A 195 -0.75 4.81 12.97
N ILE A 196 -1.54 5.50 13.75
CA ILE A 196 -1.64 5.25 15.20
C ILE A 196 -2.54 4.05 15.42
N ALA A 197 -1.89 2.88 15.43
CA ALA A 197 -2.47 1.55 15.55
C ALA A 197 -1.48 0.60 16.25
N PRO A 198 -1.95 -0.44 16.96
CA PRO A 198 -1.11 -1.31 17.77
C PRO A 198 0.09 -1.91 17.03
N GLU A 199 -0.10 -2.34 15.81
CA GLU A 199 0.95 -2.97 15.00
C GLU A 199 2.09 -2.01 14.58
N LYS A 200 1.98 -0.73 14.90
CA LYS A 200 3.00 0.30 14.60
C LYS A 200 3.89 0.65 15.79
N GLY A 201 3.62 0.12 16.97
CA GLY A 201 4.51 0.19 18.14
C GLY A 201 4.75 1.61 18.67
N LEU A 202 3.75 2.51 18.61
CA LEU A 202 3.90 3.86 19.17
C LEU A 202 4.15 3.86 20.67
N GLU A 203 3.65 2.84 21.40
CA GLU A 203 3.88 2.69 22.83
C GLU A 203 5.35 2.56 23.18
N ASP A 204 6.16 1.88 22.35
CA ASP A 204 7.60 1.73 22.60
C ASP A 204 8.33 3.08 22.44
N ALA A 205 7.98 3.86 21.41
CA ALA A 205 8.53 5.20 21.21
C ALA A 205 8.13 6.13 22.37
N ALA A 206 6.87 6.06 22.81
CA ALA A 206 6.36 6.84 23.93
C ALA A 206 7.05 6.46 25.25
N TYR A 207 7.25 5.17 25.50
CA TYR A 207 7.98 4.69 26.65
C TYR A 207 9.43 5.21 26.67
N VAL A 208 10.15 5.10 25.55
CA VAL A 208 11.53 5.59 25.43
C VAL A 208 11.58 7.10 25.67
N ALA A 209 10.69 7.88 25.06
CA ALA A 209 10.62 9.33 25.26
C ALA A 209 10.40 9.69 26.76
N ASN A 210 9.48 8.98 27.41
CA ASN A 210 9.21 9.20 28.84
C ASN A 210 10.40 8.86 29.74
N VAL A 211 11.10 7.76 29.46
CA VAL A 211 12.32 7.38 30.22
C VAL A 211 13.45 8.40 30.06
N LEU A 212 13.61 8.94 28.85
CA LEU A 212 14.63 9.95 28.55
C LEU A 212 14.24 11.37 28.99
N GLY A 213 13.01 11.61 29.41
CA GLY A 213 12.48 12.93 29.72
C GLY A 213 12.38 13.85 28.49
N GLU A 214 12.31 13.26 27.29
CA GLU A 214 12.27 13.99 26.02
C GLU A 214 10.84 14.12 25.50
N LYS A 215 10.59 15.16 24.69
CA LYS A 215 9.31 15.31 23.98
C LYS A 215 9.27 14.39 22.77
N LEU A 216 8.11 13.81 22.49
CA LEU A 216 7.83 12.99 21.31
C LEU A 216 6.77 13.67 20.44
N ASN A 217 7.14 14.07 19.24
CA ASN A 217 6.20 14.50 18.21
C ASN A 217 5.73 13.29 17.39
N VAL A 218 4.41 13.13 17.28
CA VAL A 218 3.77 12.02 16.57
C VAL A 218 3.00 12.56 15.37
N TRP A 219 3.33 12.06 14.19
CA TRP A 219 2.65 12.42 12.94
C TRP A 219 1.94 11.20 12.36
N GLY A 220 0.63 11.32 12.16
CA GLY A 220 -0.15 10.28 11.48
C GLY A 220 -1.64 10.29 11.81
N ILE A 221 -2.36 9.44 11.11
CA ILE A 221 -3.81 9.28 11.27
C ILE A 221 -4.08 8.39 12.47
N VAL A 222 -4.98 8.82 13.36
CA VAL A 222 -5.50 8.00 14.46
C VAL A 222 -6.48 6.97 13.90
N GLU A 223 -6.01 5.77 13.68
CA GLU A 223 -6.84 4.65 13.21
C GLU A 223 -7.56 3.96 14.38
N ASN A 224 -6.86 3.82 15.50
CA ASN A 224 -7.41 3.23 16.72
C ASN A 224 -7.38 4.23 17.89
N LYS A 225 -8.55 4.84 18.16
CA LYS A 225 -8.69 5.85 19.23
C LYS A 225 -8.40 5.29 20.62
N SER A 226 -8.82 4.05 20.91
CA SER A 226 -8.60 3.45 22.23
C SER A 226 -7.11 3.16 22.47
N TYR A 227 -6.39 2.77 21.42
CA TYR A 227 -4.94 2.60 21.47
C TYR A 227 -4.22 3.94 21.68
N ALA A 228 -4.59 4.99 20.95
CA ALA A 228 -4.03 6.33 21.13
C ALA A 228 -4.17 6.81 22.57
N LEU A 229 -5.36 6.71 23.16
CA LEU A 229 -5.62 7.05 24.57
C LEU A 229 -4.82 6.18 25.56
N LYS A 230 -4.56 4.91 25.22
CA LYS A 230 -3.70 4.04 26.02
C LYS A 230 -2.25 4.55 25.99
N VAL A 231 -1.73 4.91 24.83
CA VAL A 231 -0.35 5.44 24.69
C VAL A 231 -0.18 6.75 25.44
N GLU A 232 -1.15 7.68 25.37
CA GLU A 232 -1.11 8.95 26.13
C GLU A 232 -0.96 8.71 27.65
N LYS A 233 -1.64 7.70 28.17
CA LYS A 233 -1.59 7.35 29.61
C LYS A 233 -0.27 6.72 30.06
N LEU A 234 0.56 6.25 29.13
CA LEU A 234 1.88 5.68 29.44
C LEU A 234 2.94 6.76 29.69
N CYS A 235 2.67 8.01 29.34
CA CYS A 235 3.62 9.10 29.40
C CYS A 235 3.22 10.16 30.43
N SER A 236 4.21 10.90 30.91
CA SER A 236 3.98 12.13 31.69
C SER A 236 3.22 13.14 30.85
N PRO A 237 2.34 13.97 31.46
CA PRO A 237 1.60 15.00 30.73
C PRO A 237 2.53 15.88 29.89
N GLY A 238 2.21 16.05 28.60
CA GLY A 238 2.98 16.88 27.66
C GLY A 238 4.19 16.20 27.03
N THR A 239 4.49 14.92 27.33
CA THR A 239 5.57 14.18 26.66
C THR A 239 5.23 13.89 25.19
N VAL A 240 3.98 13.53 24.88
CA VAL A 240 3.55 13.19 23.52
C VAL A 240 2.71 14.33 22.94
N SER A 241 3.07 14.77 21.75
CA SER A 241 2.32 15.74 20.95
C SER A 241 1.89 15.13 19.64
N TYR A 242 0.59 15.09 19.37
CA TYR A 242 0.02 14.55 18.14
C TYR A 242 -0.20 15.66 17.11
N THR A 243 0.29 15.43 15.92
CA THR A 243 -0.02 16.24 14.74
C THR A 243 -0.76 15.38 13.74
N HIS A 244 -2.02 15.69 13.52
CA HIS A 244 -2.82 15.00 12.50
C HIS A 244 -2.41 15.50 11.12
N LEU A 245 -2.11 14.56 10.23
CA LEU A 245 -1.89 14.81 8.80
C LEU A 245 -3.18 14.56 8.03
#